data_5957fe87faa46b7bc3a40b93e5be9512
#
_entry.id   5957fe87faa46b7bc3a40b93e5be9512
#
_cell.length_a   1.000
_cell.length_b   1.000
_cell.length_c   1.000
_cell.angle_alpha   90.00
_cell.angle_beta   90.00
_cell.angle_gamma   90.00
#
_symmetry.space_group_name_H-M   'P 1'
#
loop_
_entity.id
_entity.type
_entity.pdbx_description
1 polymer ?
#
loop_
_entity_poly.entity_id
_entity_poly.type
_entity_poly.pdbx_seq_one_letter_code
_entity_poly.pdbx_strand_id
1 'polypeptide(L)'
;CYILMAVLSAVMFASCEGFLTKPPQTALSPDSFFRSASDLELWTNKFYSDILEDTDIAETYADDMMGSSINTVQKGTRTASSKSWSTPSVDGNGYISSNGTFTPLMNINYFLEHSSNCQDEAVRERYNGVAYFFRAYFYYKMVRQYGDMPWYDYVIGSADTESLNKPRDPRGYVMMKVLEDCDKAYERLPEAWAAGPLFHVSKNAAMALKARAALFEGTFRKYHSGTPFVPQDQETYDGKTISSQWFLEQAVEAAKTIMGKKSLYAGNTMGIAPIAKNASYREFFVLEDADPNETILGRAYKSDEAVTVRHGIQFDMKNGKRSATQ
;
A
#
# COMPACT_ATOMS: atom_id res chain seq x y z
N CYS A 1 -8.95 60.40 -38.70
CA CYS A 1 -8.17 60.06 -37.49
C CYS A 1 -8.93 59.15 -36.53
N TYR A 2 -10.20 59.43 -36.22
CA TYR A 2 -10.97 58.63 -35.22
C TYR A 2 -11.31 57.20 -35.66
N ILE A 3 -11.52 56.96 -36.96
CA ILE A 3 -11.78 55.60 -37.50
C ILE A 3 -10.53 54.73 -37.42
N LEU A 4 -9.34 55.29 -37.64
CA LEU A 4 -8.08 54.55 -37.54
C LEU A 4 -7.75 54.18 -36.09
N MET A 5 -8.11 55.03 -35.15
CA MET A 5 -7.96 54.76 -33.71
C MET A 5 -8.94 53.68 -33.20
N ALA A 6 -10.15 53.68 -33.73
CA ALA A 6 -11.15 52.67 -33.39
C ALA A 6 -10.80 51.27 -33.94
N VAL A 7 -10.22 51.19 -35.13
CA VAL A 7 -9.73 49.93 -35.71
C VAL A 7 -8.49 49.42 -34.96
N LEU A 8 -7.59 50.29 -34.53
CA LEU A 8 -6.40 49.92 -33.77
C LEU A 8 -6.77 49.41 -32.36
N SER A 9 -7.81 49.97 -31.73
CA SER A 9 -8.28 49.50 -30.43
C SER A 9 -9.02 48.14 -30.53
N ALA A 10 -9.74 47.88 -31.64
CA ALA A 10 -10.41 46.57 -31.84
C ALA A 10 -9.43 45.42 -32.08
N VAL A 11 -8.25 45.68 -32.65
CA VAL A 11 -7.20 44.64 -32.84
C VAL A 11 -6.48 44.29 -31.54
N MET A 12 -6.48 45.20 -30.56
CA MET A 12 -5.85 44.92 -29.24
C MET A 12 -6.70 44.01 -28.35
N PHE A 13 -7.99 43.81 -28.63
CA PHE A 13 -8.86 42.89 -27.91
C PHE A 13 -8.92 41.49 -28.52
N ALA A 14 -8.32 41.26 -29.69
CA ALA A 14 -8.09 39.94 -30.25
C ALA A 14 -6.83 39.27 -29.68
N SER A 15 -6.58 39.47 -28.38
CA SER A 15 -5.44 38.87 -27.69
C SER A 15 -5.75 37.42 -27.37
N CYS A 16 -4.94 36.58 -27.92
CA CYS A 16 -4.79 35.13 -27.76
C CYS A 16 -5.32 34.58 -26.44
N GLU A 17 -6.55 34.11 -26.37
CA GLU A 17 -7.01 33.26 -25.26
C GLU A 17 -6.16 31.98 -25.15
N GLY A 18 -5.57 31.51 -26.24
CA GLY A 18 -4.72 30.33 -26.25
C GLY A 18 -3.33 30.45 -25.64
N PHE A 19 -2.85 31.69 -25.32
CA PHE A 19 -1.52 31.87 -24.70
C PHE A 19 -1.56 31.75 -23.18
N LEU A 20 -2.67 32.17 -22.55
CA LEU A 20 -2.84 32.12 -21.09
C LEU A 20 -3.34 30.75 -20.62
N THR A 21 -3.88 29.91 -21.52
CA THR A 21 -4.40 28.59 -21.23
C THR A 21 -3.46 27.47 -21.64
N LYS A 22 -2.24 27.75 -22.13
CA LYS A 22 -1.25 26.71 -22.38
C LYS A 22 -0.83 26.10 -21.04
N PRO A 23 -1.13 24.81 -20.81
CA PRO A 23 -0.57 24.12 -19.65
C PRO A 23 0.96 24.18 -19.73
N PRO A 24 1.67 24.24 -18.59
CA PRO A 24 3.12 24.23 -18.57
C PRO A 24 3.62 23.01 -19.37
N GLN A 25 4.46 23.23 -20.38
CA GLN A 25 4.99 22.14 -21.22
C GLN A 25 5.88 21.16 -20.45
N THR A 26 6.24 21.49 -19.21
CA THR A 26 7.06 20.69 -18.30
C THR A 26 6.24 19.99 -17.21
N ALA A 27 4.94 20.27 -17.08
CA ALA A 27 4.06 19.56 -16.17
C ALA A 27 3.25 18.52 -16.95
N LEU A 28 3.29 17.27 -16.48
CA LEU A 28 2.40 16.22 -16.97
C LEU A 28 0.95 16.68 -16.70
N SER A 29 0.25 17.10 -17.77
CA SER A 29 -1.18 17.41 -17.67
C SER A 29 -1.94 16.09 -17.54
N PRO A 30 -2.91 15.97 -16.61
CA PRO A 30 -3.76 14.78 -16.52
C PRO A 30 -4.39 14.41 -17.86
N ASP A 31 -4.79 15.40 -18.65
CA ASP A 31 -5.41 15.20 -19.96
C ASP A 31 -4.49 14.60 -21.01
N SER A 32 -3.18 14.69 -20.82
CA SER A 32 -2.17 14.14 -21.74
C SER A 32 -1.56 12.84 -21.24
N PHE A 33 -1.72 12.53 -19.97
CA PHE A 33 -1.22 11.33 -19.30
C PHE A 33 -2.36 10.34 -19.01
N PHE A 34 -2.07 9.14 -18.55
CA PHE A 34 -3.01 8.04 -18.29
C PHE A 34 -3.76 7.52 -19.52
N ARG A 35 -3.20 7.66 -20.72
CA ARG A 35 -3.86 7.23 -21.98
C ARG A 35 -3.47 5.85 -22.44
N SER A 36 -2.31 5.38 -22.05
CA SER A 36 -1.74 4.11 -22.48
C SER A 36 -1.49 3.15 -21.32
N ALA A 37 -1.34 1.85 -21.63
CA ALA A 37 -0.91 0.85 -20.65
C ALA A 37 0.41 1.23 -19.97
N SER A 38 1.35 1.81 -20.73
CA SER A 38 2.65 2.23 -20.22
C SER A 38 2.53 3.38 -19.22
N ASP A 39 1.62 4.34 -19.44
CA ASP A 39 1.38 5.43 -18.51
C ASP A 39 0.83 4.91 -17.18
N LEU A 40 -0.14 3.99 -17.26
CA LEU A 40 -0.76 3.40 -16.07
C LEU A 40 0.26 2.54 -15.30
N GLU A 41 1.09 1.77 -16.01
CA GLU A 41 2.16 0.99 -15.40
C GLU A 41 3.19 1.87 -14.70
N LEU A 42 3.69 2.90 -15.40
CA LEU A 42 4.69 3.81 -14.85
C LEU A 42 4.21 4.47 -13.55
N TRP A 43 2.95 4.90 -13.51
CA TRP A 43 2.39 5.52 -12.32
C TRP A 43 2.20 4.51 -11.19
N THR A 44 1.62 3.36 -11.47
CA THR A 44 1.34 2.33 -10.44
C THR A 44 2.60 1.65 -9.92
N ASN A 45 3.69 1.58 -10.70
CA ASN A 45 4.98 1.07 -10.23
C ASN A 45 5.51 1.87 -9.03
N LYS A 46 5.21 3.16 -8.96
CA LYS A 46 5.59 4.00 -7.82
C LYS A 46 4.92 3.55 -6.51
N PHE A 47 3.72 2.97 -6.55
CA PHE A 47 3.04 2.48 -5.35
C PHE A 47 3.82 1.38 -4.63
N TYR A 48 4.55 0.55 -5.39
CA TYR A 48 5.39 -0.52 -4.80
C TYR A 48 6.52 0.07 -3.95
N SER A 49 7.16 1.13 -4.41
CA SER A 49 8.23 1.79 -3.64
C SER A 49 7.72 2.66 -2.49
N ASP A 50 6.56 3.30 -2.69
CA ASP A 50 6.05 4.27 -1.72
C ASP A 50 5.30 3.61 -0.56
N ILE A 51 4.72 2.42 -0.76
CA ILE A 51 3.77 1.83 0.17
C ILE A 51 4.23 0.50 0.76
N LEU A 52 4.87 -0.37 -0.04
CA LEU A 52 5.45 -1.59 0.51
C LEU A 52 6.61 -1.23 1.42
N GLU A 53 6.57 -1.77 2.62
CA GLU A 53 7.65 -1.57 3.58
C GLU A 53 8.97 -2.09 3.01
N ASP A 54 10.03 -1.31 3.21
CA ASP A 54 11.35 -1.89 3.26
C ASP A 54 11.31 -2.87 4.41
N THR A 55 11.32 -4.13 4.07
CA THR A 55 11.36 -5.16 5.09
C THR A 55 12.66 -5.01 5.83
N ASP A 56 12.59 -4.49 7.03
CA ASP A 56 13.61 -4.75 8.01
C ASP A 56 13.49 -6.26 8.31
N ILE A 57 14.29 -7.05 7.58
CA ILE A 57 14.31 -8.51 7.70
C ILE A 57 14.64 -8.93 9.13
N ALA A 58 15.29 -8.05 9.88
CA ALA A 58 15.52 -8.20 11.29
C ALA A 58 14.45 -7.39 12.05
N GLU A 59 13.46 -8.08 12.56
CA GLU A 59 12.43 -7.50 13.43
C GLU A 59 13.01 -7.04 14.76
N THR A 60 13.70 -5.89 14.74
CA THR A 60 14.36 -5.34 15.93
C THR A 60 13.39 -4.93 17.04
N TYR A 61 12.08 -5.10 16.83
CA TYR A 61 11.03 -4.88 17.82
C TYR A 61 10.48 -6.18 18.41
N ALA A 62 10.95 -7.33 17.95
CA ALA A 62 10.58 -8.63 18.49
C ALA A 62 11.51 -9.05 19.65
N ASP A 63 11.12 -10.08 20.40
CA ASP A 63 11.87 -10.54 21.55
C ASP A 63 13.14 -11.31 21.18
N ASP A 64 13.21 -11.80 19.95
CA ASP A 64 14.29 -12.64 19.44
C ASP A 64 15.42 -11.86 18.77
N MET A 65 15.22 -10.59 18.46
CA MET A 65 16.24 -9.76 17.83
C MET A 65 16.28 -8.35 18.40
N MET A 66 17.49 -7.88 18.65
CA MET A 66 17.77 -6.56 19.19
C MET A 66 18.59 -5.74 18.18
N GLY A 67 18.29 -4.44 18.08
CA GLY A 67 19.14 -3.48 17.38
C GLY A 67 20.43 -3.16 18.15
N SER A 68 21.05 -2.04 17.88
CA SER A 68 22.23 -1.57 18.64
C SER A 68 21.96 -1.30 20.13
N SER A 69 20.68 -1.18 20.50
CA SER A 69 20.22 -1.03 21.88
C SER A 69 18.78 -1.55 22.02
N ILE A 70 18.42 -1.95 23.23
CA ILE A 70 17.04 -2.33 23.56
C ILE A 70 16.12 -1.13 23.30
N ASN A 71 15.12 -1.29 22.42
CA ASN A 71 14.18 -0.25 22.05
C ASN A 71 13.06 -0.07 23.10
N THR A 72 12.25 0.99 22.96
CA THR A 72 11.20 1.32 23.93
C THR A 72 10.07 0.30 23.96
N VAL A 73 9.83 -0.47 22.87
CA VAL A 73 8.83 -1.53 22.82
C VAL A 73 9.29 -2.70 23.68
N GLN A 74 10.53 -3.17 23.45
CA GLN A 74 11.14 -4.26 24.22
C GLN A 74 11.28 -3.90 25.71
N LYS A 75 11.55 -2.62 26.04
CA LYS A 75 11.58 -2.13 27.43
C LYS A 75 10.19 -1.98 28.05
N GLY A 76 9.11 -2.09 27.29
CA GLY A 76 7.75 -1.78 27.79
C GLY A 76 7.53 -0.32 28.17
N THR A 77 8.41 0.59 27.73
CA THR A 77 8.35 2.02 28.08
C THR A 77 7.78 2.91 26.99
N ARG A 78 7.31 2.30 25.89
CA ARG A 78 6.69 3.05 24.81
C ARG A 78 5.35 3.63 25.25
N THR A 79 5.18 4.94 25.03
CA THR A 79 3.92 5.65 25.31
C THR A 79 3.30 6.16 24.01
N ALA A 80 2.04 6.55 24.03
CA ALA A 80 1.35 7.17 22.89
C ALA A 80 2.07 8.42 22.38
N SER A 81 2.70 9.20 23.28
CA SER A 81 3.50 10.37 22.93
C SER A 81 4.88 10.04 22.32
N SER A 82 5.34 8.80 22.43
CA SER A 82 6.60 8.36 21.83
C SER A 82 6.55 8.27 20.29
N LYS A 83 5.35 8.27 19.70
CA LYS A 83 5.13 8.51 18.29
C LYS A 83 4.43 9.84 18.13
N SER A 84 5.18 10.89 17.88
CA SER A 84 4.58 12.10 17.39
C SER A 84 3.97 11.79 16.01
N TRP A 85 2.69 12.04 15.89
CA TRP A 85 2.09 12.33 14.63
C TRP A 85 2.72 13.66 14.19
N SER A 86 3.84 13.62 13.53
CA SER A 86 4.31 14.80 12.84
C SER A 86 3.25 15.11 11.80
N THR A 87 2.75 16.33 11.84
CA THR A 87 2.02 16.94 10.73
C THR A 87 2.66 16.42 9.45
N PRO A 88 1.88 15.90 8.50
CA PRO A 88 2.45 15.45 7.24
C PRO A 88 3.25 16.62 6.68
N SER A 89 4.56 16.59 6.89
CA SER A 89 5.42 17.50 6.19
C SER A 89 5.35 17.00 4.76
N VAL A 90 4.82 17.82 3.91
CA VAL A 90 4.94 17.70 2.47
C VAL A 90 6.40 18.00 2.16
N ASP A 91 7.31 17.10 2.58
CA ASP A 91 8.60 17.05 1.98
C ASP A 91 8.37 16.47 0.59
N GLY A 92 8.92 17.06 -0.43
CA GLY A 92 8.65 16.73 -1.82
C GLY A 92 9.04 15.31 -2.24
N ASN A 93 9.23 14.38 -1.32
CA ASN A 93 9.67 13.01 -1.56
C ASN A 93 8.58 11.95 -1.37
N GLY A 94 7.36 12.31 -0.94
CA GLY A 94 6.20 11.43 -1.01
C GLY A 94 6.29 10.09 -0.25
N TYR A 95 7.27 9.92 0.62
CA TYR A 95 7.42 8.69 1.38
C TYR A 95 6.36 8.61 2.47
N ILE A 96 5.72 7.44 2.61
CA ILE A 96 5.27 7.02 3.92
C ILE A 96 6.55 6.76 4.72
N SER A 97 7.19 7.85 5.12
CA SER A 97 8.14 7.73 6.19
C SER A 97 7.37 7.20 7.42
N SER A 98 8.08 6.69 8.39
CA SER A 98 7.54 6.39 9.73
C SER A 98 6.66 7.53 10.30
N ASN A 99 6.51 8.62 9.62
CA ASN A 99 5.82 9.86 9.97
C ASN A 99 4.41 10.00 9.35
N GLY A 100 3.90 9.00 8.64
CA GLY A 100 2.48 8.93 8.25
C GLY A 100 2.01 10.02 7.29
N THR A 101 2.66 10.21 6.14
CA THR A 101 2.15 11.15 5.14
C THR A 101 1.01 10.54 4.32
N PHE A 102 0.05 11.37 3.91
CA PHE A 102 -1.06 10.98 3.04
C PHE A 102 -0.72 11.08 1.54
N THR A 103 0.50 11.53 1.19
CA THR A 103 0.89 11.71 -0.22
C THR A 103 0.73 10.44 -1.07
N PRO A 104 1.14 9.24 -0.60
CA PRO A 104 0.91 8.03 -1.38
C PRO A 104 -0.57 7.72 -1.60
N LEU A 105 -1.43 7.97 -0.61
CA LEU A 105 -2.87 7.83 -0.74
C LEU A 105 -3.43 8.81 -1.79
N MET A 106 -2.98 10.07 -1.75
CA MET A 106 -3.41 11.09 -2.72
C MET A 106 -2.99 10.69 -4.14
N ASN A 107 -1.79 10.12 -4.32
CA ASN A 107 -1.33 9.62 -5.62
C ASN A 107 -2.19 8.44 -6.12
N ILE A 108 -2.67 7.57 -5.22
CA ILE A 108 -3.58 6.48 -5.57
C ILE A 108 -4.94 7.03 -5.99
N ASN A 109 -5.52 7.93 -5.19
CA ASN A 109 -6.83 8.51 -5.50
C ASN A 109 -6.78 9.32 -6.79
N TYR A 110 -5.70 10.09 -7.01
CA TYR A 110 -5.45 10.81 -8.25
C TYR A 110 -5.39 9.87 -9.47
N PHE A 111 -4.72 8.73 -9.34
CA PHE A 111 -4.70 7.71 -10.37
C PHE A 111 -6.11 7.18 -10.67
N LEU A 112 -6.87 6.80 -9.64
CA LEU A 112 -8.22 6.25 -9.80
C LEU A 112 -9.17 7.26 -10.47
N GLU A 113 -9.04 8.54 -10.16
CA GLU A 113 -9.84 9.63 -10.76
C GLU A 113 -9.52 9.82 -12.25
N HIS A 114 -8.24 9.71 -12.65
CA HIS A 114 -7.80 10.01 -14.01
C HIS A 114 -7.58 8.78 -14.90
N SER A 115 -7.63 7.57 -14.35
CA SER A 115 -7.43 6.32 -15.09
C SER A 115 -8.45 6.14 -16.25
N SER A 116 -9.61 6.80 -16.16
CA SER A 116 -10.64 6.83 -17.21
C SER A 116 -10.17 7.42 -18.53
N ASN A 117 -9.04 8.15 -18.56
CA ASN A 117 -8.41 8.66 -19.78
C ASN A 117 -7.87 7.52 -20.65
N CYS A 118 -7.57 6.35 -20.09
CA CYS A 118 -7.22 5.15 -20.84
C CYS A 118 -8.50 4.51 -21.42
N GLN A 119 -8.58 4.48 -22.75
CA GLN A 119 -9.75 3.96 -23.46
C GLN A 119 -9.81 2.43 -23.48
N ASP A 120 -8.69 1.75 -23.27
CA ASP A 120 -8.65 0.29 -23.11
C ASP A 120 -9.15 -0.08 -21.71
N GLU A 121 -10.41 -0.51 -21.65
CA GLU A 121 -11.08 -0.85 -20.41
C GLU A 121 -10.39 -2.01 -19.67
N ALA A 122 -9.94 -3.03 -20.38
CA ALA A 122 -9.30 -4.18 -19.76
C ALA A 122 -7.96 -3.81 -19.10
N VAL A 123 -7.21 -2.94 -19.77
CA VAL A 123 -5.96 -2.37 -19.23
C VAL A 123 -6.27 -1.47 -18.03
N ARG A 124 -7.20 -0.56 -18.18
CA ARG A 124 -7.62 0.36 -17.11
C ARG A 124 -8.04 -0.39 -15.84
N GLU A 125 -8.95 -1.37 -15.98
CA GLU A 125 -9.46 -2.12 -14.82
C GLU A 125 -8.34 -2.91 -14.13
N ARG A 126 -7.41 -3.47 -14.88
CA ARG A 126 -6.24 -4.17 -14.30
C ARG A 126 -5.40 -3.26 -13.42
N TYR A 127 -5.08 -2.06 -13.88
CA TYR A 127 -4.29 -1.11 -13.09
C TYR A 127 -5.11 -0.44 -11.97
N ASN A 128 -6.42 -0.27 -12.14
CA ASN A 128 -7.32 0.09 -11.05
C ASN A 128 -7.27 -0.95 -9.92
N GLY A 129 -7.20 -2.24 -10.28
CA GLY A 129 -6.98 -3.31 -9.30
C GLY A 129 -5.69 -3.14 -8.48
N VAL A 130 -4.61 -2.71 -9.13
CA VAL A 130 -3.35 -2.38 -8.43
C VAL A 130 -3.56 -1.21 -7.46
N ALA A 131 -4.25 -0.16 -7.89
CA ALA A 131 -4.52 1.01 -7.07
C ALA A 131 -5.38 0.68 -5.84
N TYR A 132 -6.45 -0.12 -6.01
CA TYR A 132 -7.27 -0.59 -4.89
C TYR A 132 -6.48 -1.43 -3.90
N PHE A 133 -5.63 -2.34 -4.36
CA PHE A 133 -4.75 -3.12 -3.50
C PHE A 133 -3.87 -2.21 -2.63
N PHE A 134 -3.22 -1.21 -3.23
CA PHE A 134 -2.33 -0.32 -2.50
C PHE A 134 -3.08 0.63 -1.57
N ARG A 135 -4.30 1.04 -1.89
CA ARG A 135 -5.14 1.82 -0.96
C ARG A 135 -5.53 0.99 0.26
N ALA A 136 -5.94 -0.25 0.04
CA ALA A 136 -6.23 -1.19 1.12
C ALA A 136 -5.00 -1.43 2.01
N TYR A 137 -3.84 -1.65 1.41
CA TYR A 137 -2.60 -1.87 2.15
C TYR A 137 -2.17 -0.63 2.95
N PHE A 138 -2.27 0.56 2.35
CA PHE A 138 -2.01 1.83 3.02
C PHE A 138 -2.87 1.97 4.29
N TYR A 139 -4.18 1.86 4.16
CA TYR A 139 -5.07 2.02 5.31
C TYR A 139 -4.91 0.92 6.35
N TYR A 140 -4.69 -0.32 5.95
CA TYR A 140 -4.37 -1.40 6.88
C TYR A 140 -3.14 -1.07 7.73
N LYS A 141 -2.06 -0.56 7.12
CA LYS A 141 -0.86 -0.10 7.86
C LYS A 141 -1.20 1.02 8.83
N MET A 142 -1.95 2.01 8.37
CA MET A 142 -2.29 3.18 9.16
C MET A 142 -3.17 2.83 10.37
N VAL A 143 -4.19 1.99 10.18
CA VAL A 143 -5.05 1.53 11.27
C VAL A 143 -4.28 0.69 12.29
N ARG A 144 -3.38 -0.18 11.85
CA ARG A 144 -2.51 -0.94 12.76
C ARG A 144 -1.67 -0.03 13.65
N GLN A 145 -1.23 1.09 13.12
CA GLN A 145 -0.32 2.00 13.81
C GLN A 145 -1.03 3.04 14.67
N TYR A 146 -2.17 3.56 14.20
CA TYR A 146 -2.80 4.76 14.76
C TYR A 146 -4.24 4.54 15.24
N GLY A 147 -4.87 3.43 14.91
CA GLY A 147 -6.29 3.19 15.19
C GLY A 147 -7.21 3.93 14.22
N ASP A 148 -8.11 4.75 14.74
CA ASP A 148 -9.04 5.54 13.94
C ASP A 148 -8.31 6.44 12.94
N MET A 149 -8.81 6.49 11.71
CA MET A 149 -8.18 7.23 10.60
C MET A 149 -9.23 7.88 9.71
N PRO A 150 -8.99 9.09 9.17
CA PRO A 150 -9.90 9.65 8.19
C PRO A 150 -9.80 8.86 6.89
N TRP A 151 -10.93 8.36 6.39
CA TRP A 151 -11.02 7.67 5.11
C TRP A 151 -11.21 8.67 3.98
N TYR A 152 -10.32 8.60 2.98
CA TYR A 152 -10.38 9.38 1.76
C TYR A 152 -10.26 8.46 0.56
N ASP A 153 -11.28 8.43 -0.28
CA ASP A 153 -11.32 7.70 -1.55
C ASP A 153 -11.43 8.62 -2.77
N TYR A 154 -11.10 9.89 -2.56
CA TYR A 154 -11.10 10.96 -3.55
C TYR A 154 -9.87 11.86 -3.36
N VAL A 155 -9.61 12.73 -4.34
CA VAL A 155 -8.53 13.71 -4.28
C VAL A 155 -8.97 14.93 -3.47
N ILE A 156 -8.23 15.24 -2.41
CA ILE A 156 -8.51 16.42 -1.58
C ILE A 156 -7.83 17.64 -2.22
N GLY A 157 -8.63 18.65 -2.58
CA GLY A 157 -8.11 19.92 -3.05
C GLY A 157 -7.41 20.72 -1.94
N SER A 158 -6.35 21.45 -2.28
CA SER A 158 -5.61 22.27 -1.31
C SER A 158 -6.44 23.34 -0.60
N ALA A 159 -7.57 23.76 -1.18
CA ALA A 159 -8.51 24.70 -0.60
C ALA A 159 -9.69 24.02 0.17
N ASP A 160 -9.76 22.71 0.14
CA ASP A 160 -10.81 21.94 0.83
C ASP A 160 -10.49 21.80 2.30
N THR A 161 -10.76 22.86 3.04
CA THR A 161 -10.49 22.93 4.48
C THR A 161 -11.39 21.99 5.29
N GLU A 162 -12.55 21.63 4.80
CA GLU A 162 -13.48 20.68 5.44
C GLU A 162 -12.89 19.28 5.43
N SER A 163 -12.51 18.77 4.26
CA SER A 163 -11.85 17.47 4.15
C SER A 163 -10.51 17.41 4.87
N LEU A 164 -9.70 18.48 4.82
CA LEU A 164 -8.42 18.52 5.50
C LEU A 164 -8.54 18.50 7.03
N ASN A 165 -9.64 18.99 7.58
CA ASN A 165 -9.91 19.02 9.03
C ASN A 165 -10.95 17.97 9.47
N LYS A 166 -11.31 17.03 8.59
CA LYS A 166 -12.23 15.95 8.90
C LYS A 166 -11.77 15.17 10.13
N PRO A 167 -12.66 14.88 11.09
CA PRO A 167 -12.32 13.99 12.20
C PRO A 167 -11.98 12.59 11.70
N ARG A 168 -11.32 11.81 12.56
CA ARG A 168 -11.00 10.41 12.24
C ARG A 168 -12.28 9.60 12.14
N ASP A 169 -12.38 8.78 11.13
CA ASP A 169 -13.42 7.75 11.04
C ASP A 169 -13.06 6.58 11.96
N PRO A 170 -14.06 5.90 12.54
CA PRO A 170 -13.84 4.75 13.39
C PRO A 170 -13.05 3.65 12.67
N ARG A 171 -12.12 2.99 13.37
CA ARG A 171 -11.29 1.93 12.81
C ARG A 171 -12.09 0.82 12.14
N GLY A 172 -13.24 0.46 12.72
CA GLY A 172 -14.13 -0.57 12.16
C GLY A 172 -14.63 -0.20 10.78
N TYR A 173 -15.05 1.05 10.58
CA TYR A 173 -15.43 1.59 9.29
C TYR A 173 -14.28 1.53 8.29
N VAL A 174 -13.11 2.04 8.67
CA VAL A 174 -11.94 2.05 7.78
C VAL A 174 -11.52 0.65 7.40
N MET A 175 -11.51 -0.30 8.35
CA MET A 175 -11.17 -1.68 8.07
C MET A 175 -12.22 -2.39 7.19
N MET A 176 -13.51 -2.06 7.33
CA MET A 176 -14.53 -2.51 6.38
C MET A 176 -14.22 -2.03 4.96
N LYS A 177 -13.86 -0.75 4.79
CA LYS A 177 -13.46 -0.18 3.49
C LYS A 177 -12.18 -0.82 2.94
N VAL A 178 -11.23 -1.18 3.80
CA VAL A 178 -10.03 -1.94 3.42
C VAL A 178 -10.41 -3.28 2.79
N LEU A 179 -11.35 -4.02 3.39
CA LEU A 179 -11.80 -5.30 2.82
C LEU A 179 -12.54 -5.11 1.49
N GLU A 180 -13.35 -4.05 1.37
CA GLU A 180 -14.03 -3.70 0.12
C GLU A 180 -13.03 -3.36 -1.01
N ASP A 181 -11.95 -2.66 -0.70
CA ASP A 181 -10.90 -2.38 -1.69
C ASP A 181 -10.10 -3.64 -2.07
N CYS A 182 -9.91 -4.58 -1.12
CA CYS A 182 -9.34 -5.90 -1.45
C CYS A 182 -10.25 -6.68 -2.42
N ASP A 183 -11.57 -6.61 -2.24
CA ASP A 183 -12.53 -7.25 -3.15
C ASP A 183 -12.50 -6.60 -4.54
N LYS A 184 -12.50 -5.27 -4.62
CA LYS A 184 -12.35 -4.54 -5.89
C LYS A 184 -11.03 -4.89 -6.59
N ALA A 185 -9.95 -5.05 -5.83
CA ALA A 185 -8.66 -5.47 -6.37
C ALA A 185 -8.72 -6.91 -6.90
N TYR A 186 -9.33 -7.83 -6.14
CA TYR A 186 -9.49 -9.23 -6.56
C TYR A 186 -10.27 -9.37 -7.86
N GLU A 187 -11.36 -8.63 -8.02
CA GLU A 187 -12.18 -8.64 -9.23
C GLU A 187 -11.38 -8.25 -10.48
N ARG A 188 -10.46 -7.28 -10.35
CA ARG A 188 -9.79 -6.60 -11.46
C ARG A 188 -8.40 -7.12 -11.78
N LEU A 189 -7.67 -7.59 -10.78
CA LEU A 189 -6.31 -8.08 -10.96
C LEU A 189 -6.27 -9.40 -11.74
N PRO A 190 -5.19 -9.70 -12.45
CA PRO A 190 -4.97 -11.01 -13.05
C PRO A 190 -4.59 -12.05 -11.99
N GLU A 191 -4.74 -13.33 -12.32
CA GLU A 191 -4.19 -14.42 -11.50
C GLU A 191 -2.67 -14.36 -11.44
N ALA A 192 -2.04 -14.06 -12.57
CA ALA A 192 -0.61 -13.81 -12.69
C ALA A 192 -0.35 -12.80 -13.80
N TRP A 193 0.71 -12.02 -13.68
CA TRP A 193 1.19 -11.13 -14.71
C TRP A 193 2.07 -11.90 -15.71
N ALA A 194 2.05 -11.49 -16.98
CA ALA A 194 2.87 -12.12 -18.02
C ALA A 194 4.37 -11.93 -17.77
N ALA A 195 4.77 -10.78 -17.22
CA ALA A 195 6.15 -10.49 -16.82
C ALA A 195 6.23 -10.33 -15.30
N GLY A 196 7.22 -10.96 -14.66
CA GLY A 196 7.45 -10.88 -13.23
C GLY A 196 6.25 -11.34 -12.38
N PRO A 197 5.68 -12.53 -12.60
CA PRO A 197 4.41 -12.95 -12.00
C PRO A 197 4.41 -12.96 -10.47
N LEU A 198 5.57 -13.09 -9.85
CA LEU A 198 5.73 -13.11 -8.40
C LEU A 198 6.03 -11.72 -7.80
N PHE A 199 6.33 -10.73 -8.63
CA PHE A 199 6.76 -9.40 -8.17
C PHE A 199 5.71 -8.31 -8.40
N HIS A 200 4.55 -8.69 -8.91
CA HIS A 200 3.41 -7.80 -9.09
C HIS A 200 2.21 -8.30 -8.28
N VAL A 201 1.41 -7.37 -7.77
CA VAL A 201 0.19 -7.71 -7.04
C VAL A 201 -0.80 -8.46 -7.96
N SER A 202 -1.33 -9.55 -7.47
CA SER A 202 -2.25 -10.45 -8.17
C SER A 202 -3.54 -10.64 -7.38
N LYS A 203 -4.51 -11.36 -7.93
CA LYS A 203 -5.71 -11.79 -7.21
C LYS A 203 -5.38 -12.46 -5.88
N ASN A 204 -4.38 -13.34 -5.89
CA ASN A 204 -3.97 -14.03 -4.67
C ASN A 204 -3.35 -13.07 -3.64
N ALA A 205 -2.61 -12.05 -4.08
CA ALA A 205 -2.09 -11.02 -3.19
C ALA A 205 -3.21 -10.20 -2.53
N ALA A 206 -4.27 -9.85 -3.30
CA ALA A 206 -5.42 -9.14 -2.77
C ALA A 206 -6.15 -9.95 -1.68
N MET A 207 -6.39 -11.25 -1.92
CA MET A 207 -7.02 -12.12 -0.92
C MET A 207 -6.11 -12.40 0.28
N ALA A 208 -4.80 -12.50 0.09
CA ALA A 208 -3.86 -12.64 1.20
C ALA A 208 -3.86 -11.39 2.11
N LEU A 209 -3.92 -10.20 1.51
CA LEU A 209 -4.08 -8.95 2.26
C LEU A 209 -5.42 -8.92 2.99
N LYS A 210 -6.53 -9.29 2.30
CA LYS A 210 -7.86 -9.36 2.91
C LYS A 210 -7.88 -10.29 4.12
N ALA A 211 -7.34 -11.50 3.97
CA ALA A 211 -7.28 -12.48 5.05
C ALA A 211 -6.49 -11.95 6.26
N ARG A 212 -5.34 -11.33 6.01
CA ARG A 212 -4.48 -10.74 7.06
C ARG A 212 -5.17 -9.57 7.76
N ALA A 213 -5.74 -8.64 7.00
CA ALA A 213 -6.39 -7.46 7.54
C ALA A 213 -7.65 -7.83 8.35
N ALA A 214 -8.45 -8.74 7.83
CA ALA A 214 -9.65 -9.23 8.49
C ALA A 214 -9.33 -10.02 9.77
N LEU A 215 -8.31 -10.89 9.75
CA LEU A 215 -7.85 -11.61 10.94
C LEU A 215 -7.37 -10.64 12.02
N PHE A 216 -6.58 -9.64 11.63
CA PHE A 216 -6.09 -8.62 12.56
C PHE A 216 -7.24 -7.86 13.23
N GLU A 217 -8.19 -7.34 12.44
CA GLU A 217 -9.31 -6.56 13.00
C GLU A 217 -10.24 -7.45 13.81
N GLY A 218 -10.56 -8.65 13.33
CA GLY A 218 -11.43 -9.57 14.04
C GLY A 218 -10.88 -9.98 15.41
N THR A 219 -9.59 -10.29 15.49
CA THR A 219 -8.94 -10.61 16.78
C THR A 219 -8.81 -9.37 17.66
N PHE A 220 -8.45 -8.21 17.10
CA PHE A 220 -8.36 -6.96 17.86
C PHE A 220 -9.71 -6.63 18.50
N ARG A 221 -10.80 -6.64 17.73
CA ARG A 221 -12.16 -6.39 18.26
C ARG A 221 -12.55 -7.38 19.35
N LYS A 222 -12.29 -8.68 19.12
CA LYS A 222 -12.60 -9.73 20.08
C LYS A 222 -11.96 -9.50 21.45
N TYR A 223 -10.69 -9.06 21.47
CA TYR A 223 -9.94 -8.90 22.71
C TYR A 223 -10.07 -7.51 23.34
N HIS A 224 -10.49 -6.51 22.57
CA HIS A 224 -10.63 -5.12 23.04
C HIS A 224 -12.09 -4.64 23.15
N SER A 225 -13.07 -5.51 22.92
CA SER A 225 -14.49 -5.16 23.09
C SER A 225 -14.77 -4.67 24.51
N GLY A 226 -15.51 -3.57 24.63
CA GLY A 226 -15.81 -2.90 25.89
C GLY A 226 -14.69 -1.98 26.40
N THR A 227 -13.62 -1.79 25.65
CA THR A 227 -12.56 -0.82 25.94
C THR A 227 -12.73 0.46 25.11
N PRO A 228 -12.01 1.56 25.45
CA PRO A 228 -12.02 2.77 24.61
C PRO A 228 -11.57 2.55 23.15
N PHE A 229 -10.84 1.47 22.85
CA PHE A 229 -10.39 1.14 21.50
C PHE A 229 -11.47 0.47 20.65
N VAL A 230 -12.37 -0.27 21.28
CA VAL A 230 -13.55 -0.92 20.69
C VAL A 230 -14.67 -0.82 21.71
N PRO A 231 -15.39 0.30 21.78
CA PRO A 231 -16.44 0.49 22.78
C PRO A 231 -17.53 -0.58 22.73
N GLN A 232 -17.83 -1.05 21.52
CA GLN A 232 -18.75 -2.16 21.27
C GLN A 232 -18.26 -2.99 20.08
N ASP A 233 -18.43 -4.32 20.17
CA ASP A 233 -18.00 -5.22 19.09
C ASP A 233 -18.84 -5.03 17.82
N GLN A 234 -20.14 -4.87 17.97
CA GLN A 234 -21.06 -4.76 16.83
C GLN A 234 -21.30 -3.29 16.46
N GLU A 235 -21.02 -2.94 15.22
CA GLU A 235 -21.23 -1.60 14.66
C GLU A 235 -21.86 -1.72 13.26
N THR A 236 -22.58 -0.68 12.84
CA THR A 236 -23.23 -0.66 11.51
C THR A 236 -22.79 0.58 10.75
N TYR A 237 -22.25 0.37 9.55
CA TYR A 237 -21.80 1.40 8.63
C TYR A 237 -22.31 1.11 7.22
N ASP A 238 -22.81 2.09 6.53
CA ASP A 238 -23.32 1.98 5.15
C ASP A 238 -24.33 0.81 4.99
N GLY A 239 -25.15 0.56 6.01
CA GLY A 239 -26.12 -0.55 6.04
C GLY A 239 -25.53 -1.94 6.29
N LYS A 240 -24.21 -2.05 6.52
CA LYS A 240 -23.51 -3.29 6.81
C LYS A 240 -23.18 -3.36 8.29
N THR A 241 -23.58 -4.43 8.96
CA THR A 241 -23.20 -4.70 10.35
C THR A 241 -21.90 -5.48 10.38
N ILE A 242 -20.90 -4.96 11.10
CA ILE A 242 -19.59 -5.57 11.32
C ILE A 242 -19.45 -5.97 12.78
N SER A 243 -18.66 -7.00 13.03
CA SER A 243 -18.29 -7.49 14.37
C SER A 243 -16.98 -8.26 14.30
N SER A 244 -16.42 -8.64 15.45
CA SER A 244 -15.27 -9.55 15.49
C SER A 244 -15.54 -10.84 14.70
N GLN A 245 -16.72 -11.42 14.86
CA GLN A 245 -17.13 -12.63 14.16
C GLN A 245 -17.19 -12.39 12.64
N TRP A 246 -17.78 -11.28 12.20
CA TRP A 246 -17.87 -10.95 10.78
C TRP A 246 -16.47 -10.82 10.15
N PHE A 247 -15.53 -10.15 10.79
CA PHE A 247 -14.17 -10.02 10.29
C PHE A 247 -13.44 -11.37 10.22
N LEU A 248 -13.61 -12.23 11.25
CA LEU A 248 -13.01 -13.57 11.25
C LEU A 248 -13.56 -14.45 10.12
N GLU A 249 -14.86 -14.36 9.83
CA GLU A 249 -15.48 -15.03 8.68
C GLU A 249 -14.89 -14.55 7.36
N GLN A 250 -14.74 -13.23 7.19
CA GLN A 250 -14.08 -12.66 6.00
C GLN A 250 -12.62 -13.15 5.85
N ALA A 251 -11.90 -13.31 6.95
CA ALA A 251 -10.54 -13.86 6.93
C ALA A 251 -10.52 -15.31 6.45
N VAL A 252 -11.44 -16.15 6.93
CA VAL A 252 -11.57 -17.55 6.53
C VAL A 252 -11.93 -17.69 5.06
N GLU A 253 -12.88 -16.90 4.57
CA GLU A 253 -13.30 -16.92 3.17
C GLU A 253 -12.17 -16.51 2.23
N ALA A 254 -11.48 -15.42 2.54
CA ALA A 254 -10.34 -14.95 1.76
C ALA A 254 -9.19 -16.00 1.75
N ALA A 255 -8.89 -16.61 2.89
CA ALA A 255 -7.87 -17.65 2.97
C ALA A 255 -8.25 -18.88 2.13
N LYS A 256 -9.50 -19.36 2.19
CA LYS A 256 -10.00 -20.48 1.38
C LYS A 256 -9.87 -20.23 -0.11
N THR A 257 -10.02 -18.97 -0.56
CA THR A 257 -9.88 -18.61 -1.98
C THR A 257 -8.45 -18.86 -2.50
N ILE A 258 -7.45 -18.75 -1.64
CA ILE A 258 -6.03 -18.96 -1.99
C ILE A 258 -5.63 -20.43 -1.83
N MET A 259 -6.12 -21.12 -0.81
CA MET A 259 -5.71 -22.49 -0.45
C MET A 259 -5.82 -23.48 -1.59
N GLY A 260 -6.76 -23.29 -2.51
CA GLY A 260 -6.92 -24.14 -3.70
C GLY A 260 -5.97 -23.80 -4.86
N LYS A 261 -5.23 -22.68 -4.77
CA LYS A 261 -4.42 -22.14 -5.87
C LYS A 261 -2.92 -22.14 -5.57
N LYS A 262 -2.54 -22.28 -4.32
CA LYS A 262 -1.17 -22.29 -3.82
C LYS A 262 -0.91 -23.55 -3.02
N SER A 263 0.31 -24.08 -3.14
CA SER A 263 0.77 -25.25 -2.39
C SER A 263 2.03 -24.92 -1.63
N LEU A 264 2.24 -25.56 -0.51
CA LEU A 264 3.47 -25.41 0.26
C LEU A 264 4.65 -25.97 -0.51
N TYR A 265 5.80 -25.32 -0.36
CA TYR A 265 7.08 -25.79 -0.92
C TYR A 265 7.46 -27.14 -0.33
N ALA A 266 7.66 -28.13 -1.19
CA ALA A 266 7.91 -29.50 -0.77
C ALA A 266 9.40 -29.78 -0.42
N GLY A 267 10.31 -28.87 -0.78
CA GLY A 267 11.74 -29.02 -0.56
C GLY A 267 12.46 -29.85 -1.64
N ASN A 268 13.79 -29.91 -1.56
CA ASN A 268 14.68 -30.75 -2.38
C ASN A 268 14.86 -30.34 -3.85
N THR A 269 14.69 -29.06 -4.19
CA THR A 269 15.05 -28.58 -5.54
C THR A 269 16.57 -28.32 -5.69
N MET A 270 17.28 -28.13 -4.58
CA MET A 270 18.72 -27.86 -4.59
C MET A 270 19.61 -29.12 -4.62
N GLY A 271 19.03 -30.33 -4.65
CA GLY A 271 19.81 -31.59 -4.71
C GLY A 271 20.72 -31.84 -3.51
N ILE A 272 20.53 -31.15 -2.42
CA ILE A 272 21.27 -31.33 -1.17
C ILE A 272 20.73 -32.55 -0.44
N ALA A 273 21.61 -33.43 0.03
CA ALA A 273 21.33 -34.73 0.65
C ALA A 273 20.20 -34.71 1.70
N PRO A 274 19.58 -35.87 2.02
CA PRO A 274 18.28 -35.96 2.68
C PRO A 274 18.20 -35.08 3.90
N ILE A 275 17.34 -34.10 3.76
CA ILE A 275 17.14 -33.01 4.68
C ILE A 275 16.28 -33.55 5.83
N ALA A 276 16.66 -33.21 7.05
CA ALA A 276 15.89 -33.54 8.26
C ALA A 276 14.43 -33.15 8.12
N LYS A 277 13.53 -33.85 8.78
CA LYS A 277 12.12 -33.45 8.90
C LYS A 277 12.04 -31.94 9.16
N ASN A 278 11.31 -31.21 8.33
CA ASN A 278 11.12 -29.72 8.35
C ASN A 278 12.18 -28.88 7.62
N ALA A 279 13.04 -29.46 6.82
CA ALA A 279 14.03 -28.69 6.08
C ALA A 279 13.41 -27.90 4.90
N SER A 280 12.25 -28.30 4.40
CA SER A 280 11.52 -27.55 3.35
C SER A 280 11.23 -26.11 3.76
N TYR A 281 10.86 -25.86 5.01
CA TYR A 281 10.63 -24.51 5.53
C TYR A 281 11.91 -23.67 5.51
N ARG A 282 13.02 -24.20 6.02
CA ARG A 282 14.31 -23.51 5.98
C ARG A 282 14.79 -23.31 4.55
N GLU A 283 14.67 -24.33 3.70
CA GLU A 283 15.10 -24.28 2.31
C GLU A 283 14.33 -23.20 1.54
N PHE A 284 13.02 -23.11 1.73
CA PHE A 284 12.18 -22.06 1.13
C PHE A 284 12.72 -20.65 1.39
N PHE A 285 13.18 -20.35 2.59
CA PHE A 285 13.69 -19.02 2.97
C PHE A 285 15.14 -18.75 2.53
N VAL A 286 15.85 -19.74 2.02
CA VAL A 286 17.22 -19.58 1.50
C VAL A 286 17.31 -19.81 0.00
N LEU A 287 16.18 -20.00 -0.69
CA LEU A 287 16.14 -20.07 -2.14
C LEU A 287 16.68 -18.76 -2.74
N GLU A 288 17.49 -18.89 -3.78
CA GLU A 288 17.95 -17.74 -4.58
C GLU A 288 16.81 -17.11 -5.35
N ASP A 289 15.95 -17.95 -5.93
CA ASP A 289 14.73 -17.55 -6.63
C ASP A 289 13.48 -17.96 -5.81
N ALA A 290 12.46 -17.09 -5.81
CA ALA A 290 11.21 -17.36 -5.11
C ALA A 290 10.46 -18.55 -5.73
N ASP A 291 10.02 -19.50 -4.90
CA ASP A 291 9.19 -20.63 -5.35
C ASP A 291 7.82 -20.13 -5.83
N PRO A 292 7.42 -20.44 -7.08
CA PRO A 292 6.17 -19.92 -7.65
C PRO A 292 4.91 -20.58 -7.06
N ASN A 293 5.04 -21.74 -6.41
CA ASN A 293 3.89 -22.47 -5.88
C ASN A 293 3.46 -21.91 -4.52
N GLU A 294 4.40 -21.57 -3.64
CA GLU A 294 4.11 -21.03 -2.32
C GLU A 294 4.10 -19.50 -2.29
N THR A 295 5.00 -18.84 -3.01
CA THR A 295 5.12 -17.38 -2.99
C THR A 295 3.90 -16.72 -3.62
N ILE A 296 3.26 -15.81 -2.91
CA ILE A 296 2.11 -15.03 -3.38
C ILE A 296 2.58 -13.69 -3.96
N LEU A 297 3.44 -12.99 -3.22
CA LEU A 297 4.05 -11.73 -3.63
C LEU A 297 5.46 -11.68 -3.04
N GLY A 298 6.45 -11.62 -3.92
CA GLY A 298 7.86 -11.55 -3.57
C GLY A 298 8.42 -10.15 -3.78
N ARG A 299 9.58 -9.89 -3.17
CA ARG A 299 10.42 -8.73 -3.49
C ARG A 299 11.79 -9.23 -3.88
N ALA A 300 12.23 -8.87 -5.09
CA ALA A 300 13.57 -9.20 -5.55
C ALA A 300 14.60 -8.23 -4.94
N TYR A 301 15.70 -8.79 -4.47
CA TYR A 301 16.88 -8.04 -4.06
C TYR A 301 17.99 -8.31 -5.07
N LYS A 302 18.50 -7.27 -5.70
CA LYS A 302 19.58 -7.39 -6.68
C LYS A 302 20.70 -6.44 -6.34
N SER A 303 21.93 -6.96 -6.33
CA SER A 303 23.15 -6.17 -6.21
C SER A 303 23.70 -5.92 -7.61
N ASP A 304 23.07 -5.04 -8.37
CA ASP A 304 23.57 -4.57 -9.66
C ASP A 304 24.07 -3.14 -9.50
N GLU A 305 25.05 -2.74 -10.30
CA GLU A 305 25.62 -1.38 -10.26
C GLU A 305 24.59 -0.29 -10.55
N ALA A 306 23.54 -0.61 -11.32
CA ALA A 306 22.48 0.32 -11.71
C ALA A 306 21.27 0.35 -10.75
N VAL A 307 21.01 -0.73 -10.00
CA VAL A 307 19.84 -0.86 -9.12
C VAL A 307 20.24 -1.48 -7.80
N THR A 308 20.30 -0.66 -6.77
CA THR A 308 20.67 -1.10 -5.41
C THR A 308 19.45 -1.31 -4.54
N VAL A 309 18.73 -2.41 -4.76
CA VAL A 309 17.78 -2.91 -3.75
C VAL A 309 18.52 -3.93 -2.91
N ARG A 310 19.05 -3.49 -1.76
CA ARG A 310 19.86 -4.33 -0.86
C ARG A 310 19.17 -4.42 0.49
N HIS A 311 19.36 -5.57 1.16
CA HIS A 311 19.18 -5.66 2.60
C HIS A 311 20.56 -5.77 3.26
N GLY A 312 20.78 -4.99 4.28
CA GLY A 312 22.09 -4.93 4.97
C GLY A 312 22.26 -5.92 6.10
N ILE A 313 21.39 -6.94 6.24
CA ILE A 313 21.33 -7.78 7.45
C ILE A 313 22.68 -8.47 7.77
N GLN A 314 23.36 -9.03 6.78
CA GLN A 314 24.65 -9.66 6.99
C GLN A 314 25.72 -8.66 7.43
N PHE A 315 25.72 -7.49 6.82
CA PHE A 315 26.63 -6.39 7.17
C PHE A 315 26.34 -5.89 8.59
N ASP A 316 25.09 -5.69 8.93
CA ASP A 316 24.67 -5.20 10.24
C ASP A 316 24.97 -6.20 11.36
N MET A 317 24.75 -7.50 11.14
CA MET A 317 25.12 -8.54 12.09
C MET A 317 26.64 -8.65 12.25
N LYS A 318 27.39 -8.63 11.14
CA LYS A 318 28.86 -8.67 11.17
C LYS A 318 29.47 -7.48 11.92
N ASN A 319 28.85 -6.31 11.84
CA ASN A 319 29.34 -5.09 12.48
C ASN A 319 28.71 -4.82 13.86
N GLY A 320 27.98 -5.77 14.44
CA GLY A 320 27.39 -5.65 15.77
C GLY A 320 26.25 -4.63 15.86
N LYS A 321 25.67 -4.23 14.72
CA LYS A 321 24.52 -3.34 14.71
C LYS A 321 23.21 -4.04 15.03
N ARG A 322 23.20 -5.38 14.93
CA ARG A 322 22.07 -6.26 15.25
C ARG A 322 22.61 -7.53 15.89
N SER A 323 21.93 -8.04 16.88
CA SER A 323 22.27 -9.31 17.54
C SER A 323 20.98 -10.04 17.91
N ALA A 324 21.06 -11.38 17.92
CA ALA A 324 20.01 -12.19 18.52
C ALA A 324 19.96 -11.92 20.03
N THR A 325 18.76 -11.90 20.61
CA THR A 325 18.58 -11.88 22.05
C THR A 325 18.96 -13.25 22.62
N GLN A 326 19.65 -13.26 23.75
CA GLN A 326 19.93 -14.51 24.48
C GLN A 326 18.73 -14.95 25.31
#